data_74b0c0fbf4f5af3861cd179cbd728bc7
#
_entry.id   74b0c0fbf4f5af3861cd179cbd728bc7
#
_cell.length_a   1.000
_cell.length_b   1.000
_cell.length_c   1.000
_cell.angle_alpha   90.00
_cell.angle_beta   90.00
_cell.angle_gamma   90.00
#
_symmetry.space_group_name_H-M   'P 1'
#
loop_
_entity.id
_entity.type
_entity.pdbx_description
1 polymer ?
#
loop_
_entity_poly.entity_id
_entity_poly.type
_entity_poly.pdbx_seq_one_letter_code
_entity_poly.pdbx_strand_id
1 'polypeptide(L)'
;MARLDRGPVSGAACGPDIPAIEVQGLSFAYPGAEAPVLEGLDWRVPQGAFALLVGGTGSGKSTLLSLLKPEIAPAGERTGELSVLGENVADMDVQASAERVGYVFQDPENQIVCETVWHEMAFGLENLGLARDEMRRRVAETSYFFGLEDWLHRDTDTLSGGRKQLLSLAAVLALRPRVLLLDEPTSQLDSVAEKNFLHALFRVNRELGCTVVVATHQPRPMLEYATCAYRIEDGRVREVADMASLGRRESLFSDDMLGWGAVRCAKNGVFSRREDNLGSLEPPGDVSSAKKSSELDKSSEFVAQTSLENGSEAFPRTDGSRILQKMHGGSATTLAGSWFRYDRAGGWVLRRLDVAFSAGAVHAIVGGNGCGKSTMLSVLA
;
A
#
# COMPACT_ATOMS: atom_id res chain seq x y z
N MET A 1 11.09 4.15 26.83
CA MET A 1 9.98 4.79 26.08
C MET A 1 10.20 6.29 26.11
N ALA A 2 10.88 6.83 25.10
CA ALA A 2 11.04 8.27 24.97
C ALA A 2 9.74 8.79 24.31
N ARG A 3 9.01 9.64 25.04
CA ARG A 3 7.96 10.46 24.44
C ARG A 3 8.65 11.39 23.45
N LEU A 4 8.17 11.44 22.20
CA LEU A 4 8.55 12.48 21.25
C LEU A 4 8.27 13.83 21.94
N ASP A 5 9.34 14.49 22.35
CA ASP A 5 9.25 15.73 23.12
C ASP A 5 8.71 16.81 22.17
N ARG A 6 7.46 17.18 22.37
CA ARG A 6 6.89 18.36 21.72
C ARG A 6 7.45 19.55 22.49
N GLY A 7 8.51 20.14 21.94
CA GLY A 7 8.89 21.48 22.37
C GLY A 7 7.64 22.38 22.36
N PRO A 8 7.55 23.41 23.22
CA PRO A 8 6.35 24.23 23.31
C PRO A 8 6.09 24.89 21.95
N VAL A 9 5.19 24.31 21.19
CA VAL A 9 4.56 25.00 20.07
C VAL A 9 3.76 26.11 20.72
N SER A 10 4.10 27.36 20.42
CA SER A 10 3.29 28.50 20.79
C SER A 10 1.94 28.33 20.08
N GLY A 11 1.09 27.50 20.67
CA GLY A 11 -0.23 27.20 20.17
C GLY A 11 -1.20 28.19 20.79
N ALA A 12 -1.90 28.93 19.98
CA ALA A 12 -3.25 29.37 20.37
C ALA A 12 -3.98 28.12 20.86
N ALA A 13 -4.40 28.13 22.13
CA ALA A 13 -5.15 27.04 22.75
C ALA A 13 -6.42 26.81 21.90
N CYS A 14 -6.41 25.74 21.10
CA CYS A 14 -7.57 25.28 20.38
C CYS A 14 -8.56 24.78 21.44
N GLY A 15 -9.65 25.49 21.65
CA GLY A 15 -10.69 25.08 22.58
C GLY A 15 -11.28 23.73 22.14
N PRO A 16 -11.89 22.97 23.06
CA PRO A 16 -12.44 21.64 22.79
C PRO A 16 -13.53 21.60 21.70
N ASP A 17 -14.02 22.74 21.22
CA ASP A 17 -15.08 22.85 20.23
C ASP A 17 -14.60 23.03 18.77
N ILE A 18 -13.31 23.28 18.52
CA ILE A 18 -12.81 23.49 17.16
C ILE A 18 -12.54 22.15 16.50
N PRO A 19 -13.21 21.80 15.37
CA PRO A 19 -12.97 20.57 14.64
C PRO A 19 -11.57 20.56 14.01
N ALA A 20 -11.05 19.38 13.69
CA ALA A 20 -9.83 19.26 12.91
C ALA A 20 -10.03 19.69 11.46
N ILE A 21 -11.18 19.34 10.90
CA ILE A 21 -11.62 19.74 9.56
C ILE A 21 -13.05 20.21 9.65
N GLU A 22 -13.33 21.33 9.02
CA GLU A 22 -14.69 21.85 8.83
C GLU A 22 -14.87 22.33 7.40
N VAL A 23 -15.89 21.83 6.76
CA VAL A 23 -16.28 22.15 5.38
C VAL A 23 -17.72 22.60 5.41
N GLN A 24 -18.01 23.76 4.80
CA GLN A 24 -19.36 24.35 4.79
C GLN A 24 -19.75 24.73 3.37
N GLY A 25 -20.85 24.11 2.88
CA GLY A 25 -21.45 24.40 1.57
C GLY A 25 -20.51 24.22 0.38
N LEU A 26 -19.53 23.31 0.48
CA LEU A 26 -18.53 23.12 -0.56
C LEU A 26 -19.15 22.55 -1.83
N SER A 27 -18.98 23.29 -2.93
CA SER A 27 -19.17 22.75 -4.28
C SER A 27 -17.90 22.91 -5.09
N PHE A 28 -17.59 21.89 -5.91
CA PHE A 28 -16.40 21.89 -6.75
C PHE A 28 -16.67 21.22 -8.11
N ALA A 29 -16.27 21.90 -9.18
CA ALA A 29 -16.32 21.40 -10.54
C ALA A 29 -14.95 21.50 -11.21
N TYR A 30 -14.52 20.45 -11.89
CA TYR A 30 -13.34 20.49 -12.75
C TYR A 30 -13.56 21.35 -13.98
N PRO A 31 -12.52 21.94 -14.60
CA PRO A 31 -12.67 22.74 -15.81
C PRO A 31 -13.31 21.93 -16.94
N GLY A 32 -14.40 22.43 -17.50
CA GLY A 32 -15.13 21.77 -18.58
C GLY A 32 -16.00 20.60 -18.19
N ALA A 33 -16.18 20.31 -16.89
CA ALA A 33 -17.13 19.32 -16.43
C ALA A 33 -18.58 19.83 -16.58
N GLU A 34 -19.50 18.96 -16.99
CA GLU A 34 -20.92 19.26 -17.13
C GLU A 34 -21.64 19.40 -15.78
N ALA A 35 -21.09 18.75 -14.74
CA ALA A 35 -21.66 18.78 -13.39
C ALA A 35 -20.56 18.85 -12.33
N PRO A 36 -20.83 19.44 -11.15
CA PRO A 36 -19.89 19.46 -10.04
C PRO A 36 -19.66 18.04 -9.50
N VAL A 37 -18.41 17.78 -9.07
CA VAL A 37 -18.04 16.51 -8.39
C VAL A 37 -18.47 16.53 -6.93
N LEU A 38 -18.47 17.71 -6.30
CA LEU A 38 -18.97 17.97 -4.94
C LEU A 38 -20.06 19.03 -5.02
N GLU A 39 -21.17 18.84 -4.29
CA GLU A 39 -22.33 19.71 -4.37
C GLU A 39 -22.91 20.05 -2.99
N GLY A 40 -22.69 21.30 -2.54
CA GLY A 40 -23.22 21.80 -1.28
C GLY A 40 -22.85 20.93 -0.07
N LEU A 41 -21.60 20.45 -0.03
CA LEU A 41 -21.13 19.48 0.93
C LEU A 41 -20.78 20.14 2.26
N ASP A 42 -21.35 19.61 3.35
CA ASP A 42 -20.97 19.92 4.72
C ASP A 42 -20.27 18.72 5.34
N TRP A 43 -19.13 18.96 6.01
CA TRP A 43 -18.38 17.92 6.65
C TRP A 43 -17.59 18.43 7.86
N ARG A 44 -17.61 17.66 8.95
CA ARG A 44 -16.91 18.01 10.18
C ARG A 44 -16.20 16.79 10.75
N VAL A 45 -14.89 16.92 11.04
CA VAL A 45 -14.08 15.87 11.63
C VAL A 45 -13.55 16.35 12.98
N PRO A 46 -13.79 15.61 14.09
CA PRO A 46 -13.27 15.97 15.40
C PRO A 46 -11.73 15.87 15.47
N GLN A 47 -11.10 16.67 16.33
CA GLN A 47 -9.66 16.53 16.60
C GLN A 47 -9.35 15.19 17.27
N GLY A 48 -8.22 14.61 16.88
CA GLY A 48 -7.77 13.31 17.39
C GLY A 48 -8.57 12.12 16.88
N ALA A 49 -9.56 12.33 15.99
CA ALA A 49 -10.31 11.23 15.37
C ALA A 49 -9.43 10.39 14.44
N PHE A 50 -9.74 9.10 14.37
CA PHE A 50 -9.38 8.24 13.26
C PHE A 50 -10.64 8.08 12.40
N ALA A 51 -10.75 8.91 11.36
CA ALA A 51 -11.94 9.05 10.53
C ALA A 51 -11.78 8.29 9.20
N LEU A 52 -12.80 7.55 8.80
CA LEU A 52 -12.88 6.94 7.48
C LEU A 52 -13.78 7.77 6.57
N LEU A 53 -13.32 8.06 5.36
CA LEU A 53 -14.12 8.61 4.26
C LEU A 53 -14.34 7.51 3.23
N VAL A 54 -15.52 6.90 3.23
CA VAL A 54 -15.83 5.76 2.38
C VAL A 54 -16.71 6.16 1.19
N GLY A 55 -16.51 5.53 0.05
CA GLY A 55 -17.29 5.77 -1.16
C GLY A 55 -16.73 5.03 -2.36
N GLY A 56 -17.50 4.88 -3.41
CA GLY A 56 -17.07 4.26 -4.66
C GLY A 56 -15.94 5.02 -5.35
N THR A 57 -15.29 4.38 -6.33
CA THR A 57 -14.33 5.06 -7.21
C THR A 57 -15.05 6.18 -7.97
N GLY A 58 -14.42 7.36 -8.05
CA GLY A 58 -15.03 8.54 -8.71
C GLY A 58 -16.04 9.31 -7.85
N SER A 59 -16.29 8.94 -6.59
CA SER A 59 -17.25 9.66 -5.72
C SER A 59 -16.77 11.02 -5.20
N GLY A 60 -15.53 11.44 -5.52
CA GLY A 60 -14.98 12.73 -5.10
C GLY A 60 -14.12 12.69 -3.83
N LYS A 61 -13.77 11.51 -3.28
CA LYS A 61 -12.93 11.39 -2.06
C LYS A 61 -11.58 12.10 -2.22
N SER A 62 -10.81 11.73 -3.25
CA SER A 62 -9.50 12.31 -3.53
C SER A 62 -9.59 13.81 -3.78
N THR A 63 -10.63 14.25 -4.48
CA THR A 63 -10.90 15.67 -4.73
C THR A 63 -11.13 16.42 -3.42
N LEU A 64 -11.99 15.87 -2.54
CA LEU A 64 -12.28 16.49 -1.24
C LEU A 64 -11.02 16.57 -0.37
N LEU A 65 -10.22 15.49 -0.29
CA LEU A 65 -8.97 15.50 0.49
C LEU A 65 -7.94 16.48 -0.09
N SER A 66 -7.77 16.52 -1.41
CA SER A 66 -6.82 17.42 -2.07
C SER A 66 -7.17 18.89 -1.89
N LEU A 67 -8.47 19.24 -1.83
CA LEU A 67 -8.92 20.61 -1.59
C LEU A 67 -8.57 21.13 -0.19
N LEU A 68 -8.28 20.23 0.77
CA LEU A 68 -7.84 20.61 2.13
C LEU A 68 -6.36 20.95 2.21
N LYS A 69 -5.59 20.76 1.12
CA LYS A 69 -4.17 21.08 1.06
C LYS A 69 -3.88 21.96 -0.15
N PRO A 70 -3.61 23.27 0.07
CA PRO A 70 -3.49 24.26 -1.01
C PRO A 70 -2.52 23.88 -2.14
N GLU A 71 -1.39 23.23 -1.79
CA GLU A 71 -0.32 22.92 -2.73
C GLU A 71 -0.70 21.84 -3.75
N ILE A 72 -1.69 21.01 -3.45
CA ILE A 72 -2.17 19.93 -4.34
C ILE A 72 -3.63 20.07 -4.72
N ALA A 73 -4.25 21.19 -4.35
CA ALA A 73 -5.65 21.46 -4.69
C ALA A 73 -5.82 21.48 -6.22
N PRO A 74 -6.78 20.73 -6.77
CA PRO A 74 -7.01 20.70 -8.21
C PRO A 74 -7.55 22.05 -8.70
N ALA A 75 -7.20 22.40 -9.94
CA ALA A 75 -7.78 23.56 -10.62
C ALA A 75 -9.27 23.30 -10.90
N GLY A 76 -10.12 24.32 -10.68
CA GLY A 76 -11.55 24.23 -10.91
C GLY A 76 -12.32 25.37 -10.28
N GLU A 77 -13.64 25.34 -10.44
CA GLU A 77 -14.54 26.30 -9.81
C GLU A 77 -14.96 25.77 -8.43
N ARG A 78 -14.68 26.56 -7.39
CA ARG A 78 -14.96 26.20 -6.01
C ARG A 78 -15.81 27.27 -5.33
N THR A 79 -16.83 26.84 -4.60
CA THR A 79 -17.61 27.66 -3.67
C THR A 79 -17.65 27.00 -2.29
N GLY A 80 -18.02 27.75 -1.26
CA GLY A 80 -18.05 27.27 0.12
C GLY A 80 -16.72 27.51 0.85
N GLU A 81 -16.70 27.14 2.12
CA GLU A 81 -15.57 27.37 3.03
C GLU A 81 -14.93 26.05 3.49
N LEU A 82 -13.60 26.05 3.54
CA LEU A 82 -12.81 24.94 4.08
C LEU A 82 -11.90 25.48 5.16
N SER A 83 -11.92 24.86 6.32
CA SER A 83 -11.00 25.19 7.41
C SER A 83 -10.36 23.94 8.02
N VAL A 84 -9.12 24.07 8.43
CA VAL A 84 -8.38 23.06 9.16
C VAL A 84 -7.87 23.66 10.45
N LEU A 85 -8.22 23.03 11.58
CA LEU A 85 -7.90 23.51 12.93
C LEU A 85 -8.38 24.97 13.18
N GLY A 86 -9.49 25.35 12.54
CA GLY A 86 -10.08 26.70 12.67
C GLY A 86 -9.46 27.78 11.78
N GLU A 87 -8.51 27.44 10.93
CA GLU A 87 -7.94 28.37 9.96
C GLU A 87 -8.43 28.04 8.54
N ASN A 88 -8.84 29.06 7.79
CA ASN A 88 -9.30 28.88 6.42
C ASN A 88 -8.15 28.39 5.54
N VAL A 89 -8.39 27.34 4.78
CA VAL A 89 -7.39 26.72 3.88
C VAL A 89 -6.85 27.71 2.85
N ALA A 90 -7.68 28.68 2.42
CA ALA A 90 -7.26 29.70 1.45
C ALA A 90 -6.26 30.72 2.00
N ASP A 91 -6.18 30.88 3.33
CA ASP A 91 -5.30 31.81 4.02
C ASP A 91 -3.99 31.17 4.49
N MET A 92 -3.86 29.83 4.36
CA MET A 92 -2.67 29.11 4.77
C MET A 92 -1.50 29.35 3.79
N ASP A 93 -0.38 29.77 4.32
CA ASP A 93 0.89 29.70 3.59
C ASP A 93 1.46 28.28 3.57
N VAL A 94 2.51 28.05 2.79
CA VAL A 94 3.14 26.73 2.63
C VAL A 94 3.63 26.16 3.96
N GLN A 95 4.19 26.98 4.84
CA GLN A 95 4.68 26.55 6.14
C GLN A 95 3.51 26.14 7.05
N ALA A 96 2.49 26.97 7.15
CA ALA A 96 1.30 26.68 7.93
C ALA A 96 0.58 25.42 7.43
N SER A 97 0.47 25.26 6.12
CA SER A 97 -0.09 24.07 5.49
C SER A 97 0.72 22.80 5.84
N ALA A 98 2.07 22.85 5.73
CA ALA A 98 2.92 21.71 6.03
C ALA A 98 2.89 21.30 7.52
N GLU A 99 2.81 22.27 8.44
CA GLU A 99 2.71 22.03 9.89
C GLU A 99 1.31 21.52 10.31
N ARG A 100 0.26 21.82 9.55
CA ARG A 100 -1.10 21.43 9.89
C ARG A 100 -1.54 20.17 9.18
N VAL A 101 -1.25 20.05 7.88
CA VAL A 101 -1.83 19.02 7.00
C VAL A 101 -0.73 18.23 6.34
N GLY A 102 -0.61 16.96 6.71
CA GLY A 102 0.14 15.95 5.97
C GLY A 102 -0.75 15.25 4.96
N TYR A 103 -0.21 14.93 3.79
CA TYR A 103 -0.92 14.17 2.76
C TYR A 103 -0.09 12.97 2.32
N VAL A 104 -0.73 11.79 2.26
CA VAL A 104 -0.12 10.55 1.77
C VAL A 104 -0.92 10.09 0.55
N PHE A 105 -0.25 10.01 -0.59
CA PHE A 105 -0.85 9.60 -1.85
C PHE A 105 -1.12 8.10 -1.91
N GLN A 106 -2.02 7.71 -2.79
CA GLN A 106 -2.37 6.32 -3.08
C GLN A 106 -1.15 5.52 -3.57
N ASP A 107 -0.34 6.13 -4.44
CA ASP A 107 0.85 5.53 -5.01
C ASP A 107 2.11 6.18 -4.42
N PRO A 108 2.91 5.45 -3.63
CA PRO A 108 4.12 5.99 -3.04
C PRO A 108 5.20 6.35 -4.08
N GLU A 109 5.16 5.77 -5.29
CA GLU A 109 6.12 6.10 -6.34
C GLU A 109 5.91 7.51 -6.90
N ASN A 110 4.69 8.05 -6.79
CA ASN A 110 4.39 9.43 -7.14
C ASN A 110 4.77 10.44 -6.03
N GLN A 111 5.10 9.95 -4.83
CA GLN A 111 5.43 10.78 -3.67
C GLN A 111 6.93 10.80 -3.36
N ILE A 112 7.60 9.65 -3.51
CA ILE A 112 9.03 9.50 -3.23
C ILE A 112 9.84 10.12 -4.37
N VAL A 113 10.68 11.10 -4.06
CA VAL A 113 11.46 11.86 -5.03
C VAL A 113 12.98 11.74 -4.84
N CYS A 114 13.43 11.27 -3.65
CA CYS A 114 14.84 11.16 -3.33
C CYS A 114 15.38 9.75 -3.52
N GLU A 115 16.68 9.64 -3.83
CA GLU A 115 17.35 8.35 -4.06
C GLU A 115 17.50 7.51 -2.79
N THR A 116 17.66 8.14 -1.61
CA THR A 116 17.84 7.41 -0.35
C THR A 116 16.75 7.72 0.66
N VAL A 117 16.47 6.76 1.54
CA VAL A 117 15.47 6.89 2.61
C VAL A 117 15.72 8.11 3.48
N TRP A 118 17.01 8.36 3.86
CA TRP A 118 17.36 9.50 4.69
C TRP A 118 17.02 10.85 4.01
N HIS A 119 17.39 10.98 2.73
CA HIS A 119 17.10 12.21 1.98
C HIS A 119 15.59 12.40 1.81
N GLU A 120 14.84 11.33 1.55
CA GLU A 120 13.38 11.40 1.44
C GLU A 120 12.75 11.91 2.75
N MET A 121 13.16 11.40 3.89
CA MET A 121 12.66 11.86 5.20
C MET A 121 13.09 13.29 5.53
N ALA A 122 14.24 13.74 5.05
CA ALA A 122 14.76 15.08 5.28
C ALA A 122 14.21 16.13 4.29
N PHE A 123 13.75 15.71 3.11
CA PHE A 123 13.39 16.58 2.00
C PHE A 123 12.38 17.67 2.36
N GLY A 124 11.26 17.29 3.00
CA GLY A 124 10.26 18.26 3.43
C GLY A 124 10.78 19.22 4.50
N LEU A 125 11.64 18.74 5.41
CA LEU A 125 12.24 19.55 6.45
C LEU A 125 13.23 20.58 5.90
N GLU A 126 13.98 20.20 4.87
CA GLU A 126 14.91 21.07 4.17
C GLU A 126 14.17 22.18 3.41
N ASN A 127 13.07 21.82 2.73
CA ASN A 127 12.23 22.78 2.01
C ASN A 127 11.59 23.82 2.94
N LEU A 128 11.32 23.45 4.18
CA LEU A 128 10.86 24.38 5.23
C LEU A 128 12.00 25.17 5.89
N GLY A 129 13.25 24.98 5.46
CA GLY A 129 14.40 25.72 5.96
C GLY A 129 14.80 25.38 7.38
N LEU A 130 14.52 24.18 7.88
CA LEU A 130 14.91 23.78 9.23
C LEU A 130 16.43 23.69 9.37
N ALA A 131 16.94 24.02 10.57
CA ALA A 131 18.34 23.87 10.88
C ALA A 131 18.78 22.39 10.80
N ARG A 132 20.01 22.14 10.36
CA ARG A 132 20.54 20.79 10.11
C ARG A 132 20.43 19.84 11.32
N ASP A 133 20.67 20.36 12.50
CA ASP A 133 20.60 19.56 13.73
C ASP A 133 19.16 19.18 14.07
N GLU A 134 18.21 20.07 13.83
CA GLU A 134 16.78 19.80 13.99
C GLU A 134 16.30 18.75 12.96
N MET A 135 16.72 18.88 11.70
CA MET A 135 16.40 17.88 10.67
C MET A 135 16.90 16.49 11.08
N ARG A 136 18.18 16.38 11.48
CA ARG A 136 18.76 15.11 11.94
C ARG A 136 17.99 14.53 13.12
N ARG A 137 17.60 15.35 14.07
CA ARG A 137 16.82 14.94 15.23
C ARG A 137 15.47 14.41 14.81
N ARG A 138 14.72 15.12 13.97
CA ARG A 138 13.38 14.70 13.51
C ARG A 138 13.44 13.43 12.66
N VAL A 139 14.40 13.31 11.76
CA VAL A 139 14.60 12.09 10.98
C VAL A 139 14.91 10.91 11.90
N ALA A 140 15.81 11.07 12.89
CA ALA A 140 16.15 10.00 13.83
C ALA A 140 14.95 9.59 14.70
N GLU A 141 14.20 10.54 15.25
CA GLU A 141 13.01 10.27 16.06
C GLU A 141 11.92 9.55 15.23
N THR A 142 11.69 10.00 14.00
CA THR A 142 10.66 9.41 13.14
C THR A 142 11.09 8.04 12.62
N SER A 143 12.36 7.86 12.23
CA SER A 143 12.87 6.56 11.82
C SER A 143 12.78 5.53 12.94
N TYR A 144 13.13 5.92 14.17
CA TYR A 144 12.97 5.07 15.35
C TYR A 144 11.51 4.71 15.62
N PHE A 145 10.59 5.67 15.49
CA PHE A 145 9.15 5.42 15.68
C PHE A 145 8.60 4.37 14.72
N PHE A 146 9.07 4.36 13.47
CA PHE A 146 8.61 3.43 12.44
C PHE A 146 9.50 2.17 12.28
N GLY A 147 10.65 2.10 12.97
CA GLY A 147 11.61 1.01 12.81
C GLY A 147 12.31 1.03 11.44
N LEU A 148 12.70 2.22 10.98
CA LEU A 148 13.34 2.45 9.68
C LEU A 148 14.86 2.65 9.78
N GLU A 149 15.48 2.54 10.97
CA GLU A 149 16.87 2.90 11.21
C GLU A 149 17.83 2.13 10.29
N ASP A 150 17.59 0.84 10.09
CA ASP A 150 18.41 -0.02 9.23
C ASP A 150 18.24 0.31 7.73
N TRP A 151 17.27 1.15 7.38
CA TRP A 151 16.97 1.49 5.98
C TRP A 151 17.47 2.88 5.59
N LEU A 152 17.85 3.75 6.53
CA LEU A 152 18.17 5.15 6.29
C LEU A 152 19.18 5.38 5.15
N HIS A 153 20.13 4.46 4.97
CA HIS A 153 21.16 4.53 3.93
C HIS A 153 20.88 3.67 2.71
N ARG A 154 19.67 3.10 2.61
CA ARG A 154 19.29 2.30 1.45
C ARG A 154 18.69 3.18 0.37
N ASP A 155 18.85 2.72 -0.88
CA ASP A 155 18.19 3.32 -2.02
C ASP A 155 16.69 3.03 -1.96
N THR A 156 15.87 4.05 -2.22
CA THR A 156 14.41 3.98 -2.19
C THR A 156 13.86 2.98 -3.20
N ASP A 157 14.52 2.83 -4.35
CA ASP A 157 14.13 1.88 -5.41
C ASP A 157 14.26 0.41 -4.97
N THR A 158 15.11 0.12 -3.98
CA THR A 158 15.29 -1.24 -3.45
C THR A 158 14.21 -1.66 -2.47
N LEU A 159 13.32 -0.74 -2.09
CA LEU A 159 12.26 -0.99 -1.14
C LEU A 159 11.06 -1.70 -1.80
N SER A 160 10.42 -2.61 -1.06
CA SER A 160 9.13 -3.16 -1.47
C SER A 160 8.02 -2.10 -1.39
N GLY A 161 6.92 -2.26 -2.14
CA GLY A 161 5.80 -1.32 -2.13
C GLY A 161 5.28 -0.98 -0.73
N GLY A 162 5.15 -1.98 0.16
CA GLY A 162 4.76 -1.73 1.55
C GLY A 162 5.78 -0.92 2.35
N ARG A 163 7.07 -1.06 2.05
CA ARG A 163 8.13 -0.25 2.67
C ARG A 163 8.15 1.17 2.10
N LYS A 164 7.92 1.33 0.80
CA LYS A 164 7.76 2.64 0.17
C LYS A 164 6.58 3.40 0.78
N GLN A 165 5.43 2.73 0.98
CA GLN A 165 4.26 3.34 1.61
C GLN A 165 4.54 3.77 3.06
N LEU A 166 5.27 2.94 3.83
CA LEU A 166 5.67 3.30 5.18
C LEU A 166 6.67 4.47 5.21
N LEU A 167 7.59 4.52 4.24
CA LEU A 167 8.51 5.64 4.06
C LEU A 167 7.77 6.94 3.74
N SER A 168 6.80 6.91 2.80
CA SER A 168 5.97 8.08 2.48
C SER A 168 5.23 8.61 3.72
N LEU A 169 4.67 7.72 4.54
CA LEU A 169 4.05 8.10 5.81
C LEU A 169 5.08 8.71 6.79
N ALA A 170 6.28 8.12 6.91
CA ALA A 170 7.33 8.60 7.80
C ALA A 170 7.86 9.97 7.36
N ALA A 171 8.08 10.19 6.06
CA ALA A 171 8.53 11.46 5.50
C ALA A 171 7.54 12.60 5.81
N VAL A 172 6.25 12.34 5.63
CA VAL A 172 5.18 13.30 5.99
C VAL A 172 5.16 13.56 7.49
N LEU A 173 5.29 12.52 8.33
CA LEU A 173 5.26 12.68 9.78
C LEU A 173 6.50 13.36 10.37
N ALA A 174 7.63 13.37 9.67
CA ALA A 174 8.80 14.14 10.06
C ALA A 174 8.49 15.66 10.16
N LEU A 175 7.53 16.16 9.35
CA LEU A 175 7.01 17.53 9.41
C LEU A 175 6.14 17.78 10.64
N ARG A 176 5.68 16.73 11.33
CA ARG A 176 4.81 16.77 12.52
C ARG A 176 3.43 17.41 12.29
N PRO A 177 2.71 17.02 11.22
CA PRO A 177 1.38 17.55 10.96
C PRO A 177 0.41 17.18 12.08
N ARG A 178 -0.62 18.01 12.27
CA ARG A 178 -1.69 17.76 13.24
C ARG A 178 -2.87 17.00 12.63
N VAL A 179 -3.04 17.11 11.32
CA VAL A 179 -4.04 16.39 10.51
C VAL A 179 -3.30 15.61 9.44
N LEU A 180 -3.60 14.34 9.28
CA LEU A 180 -3.03 13.46 8.28
C LEU A 180 -4.14 12.97 7.36
N LEU A 181 -4.04 13.30 6.09
CA LEU A 181 -4.94 12.87 5.03
C LEU A 181 -4.28 11.76 4.23
N LEU A 182 -4.97 10.64 4.04
CA LEU A 182 -4.46 9.51 3.28
C LEU A 182 -5.49 9.09 2.22
N ASP A 183 -5.04 9.05 0.98
CA ASP A 183 -5.86 8.63 -0.15
C ASP A 183 -5.55 7.19 -0.55
N GLU A 184 -6.48 6.26 -0.32
CA GLU A 184 -6.38 4.82 -0.62
C GLU A 184 -5.03 4.18 -0.22
N PRO A 185 -4.47 4.43 0.98
CA PRO A 185 -3.07 4.15 1.31
C PRO A 185 -2.71 2.66 1.35
N THR A 186 -3.70 1.76 1.38
CA THR A 186 -3.47 0.31 1.46
C THR A 186 -3.83 -0.44 0.20
N SER A 187 -4.31 0.25 -0.84
CA SER A 187 -4.84 -0.36 -2.07
C SER A 187 -3.85 -1.28 -2.81
N GLN A 188 -2.55 -1.01 -2.70
CA GLN A 188 -1.48 -1.76 -3.36
C GLN A 188 -0.71 -2.70 -2.42
N LEU A 189 -1.12 -2.77 -1.15
CA LEU A 189 -0.43 -3.55 -0.14
C LEU A 189 -0.97 -4.99 -0.08
N ASP A 190 -0.07 -5.93 0.20
CA ASP A 190 -0.51 -7.26 0.63
C ASP A 190 -1.04 -7.22 2.06
N SER A 191 -1.74 -8.25 2.49
CA SER A 191 -2.41 -8.29 3.79
C SER A 191 -1.46 -8.17 5.01
N VAL A 192 -0.18 -8.49 4.85
CA VAL A 192 0.82 -8.34 5.93
C VAL A 192 1.31 -6.89 5.98
N ALA A 193 1.68 -6.33 4.82
CA ALA A 193 2.09 -4.93 4.72
C ALA A 193 0.95 -3.98 5.11
N GLU A 194 -0.28 -4.25 4.67
CA GLU A 194 -1.48 -3.51 5.06
C GLU A 194 -1.65 -3.49 6.59
N LYS A 195 -1.60 -4.65 7.24
CA LYS A 195 -1.73 -4.72 8.68
C LYS A 195 -0.64 -3.95 9.42
N ASN A 196 0.62 -4.07 8.97
CA ASN A 196 1.73 -3.33 9.57
C ASN A 196 1.57 -1.81 9.39
N PHE A 197 1.14 -1.37 8.20
CA PHE A 197 0.87 0.03 7.90
C PHE A 197 -0.26 0.59 8.77
N LEU A 198 -1.39 -0.13 8.90
CA LEU A 198 -2.51 0.29 9.74
C LEU A 198 -2.14 0.35 11.22
N HIS A 199 -1.35 -0.60 11.73
CA HIS A 199 -0.80 -0.53 13.07
C HIS A 199 0.07 0.72 13.30
N ALA A 200 0.95 1.04 12.33
CA ALA A 200 1.78 2.24 12.40
C ALA A 200 0.91 3.51 12.40
N LEU A 201 -0.10 3.56 11.53
CA LEU A 201 -1.04 4.68 11.44
C LEU A 201 -1.88 4.85 12.72
N PHE A 202 -2.32 3.76 13.32
CA PHE A 202 -3.03 3.79 14.60
C PHE A 202 -2.15 4.33 15.74
N ARG A 203 -0.87 3.93 15.78
CA ARG A 203 0.09 4.51 16.73
C ARG A 203 0.27 6.02 16.54
N VAL A 204 0.33 6.49 15.29
CA VAL A 204 0.37 7.92 14.98
C VAL A 204 -0.83 8.65 15.58
N ASN A 205 -2.03 8.12 15.39
CA ASN A 205 -3.23 8.71 15.98
C ASN A 205 -3.19 8.69 17.52
N ARG A 206 -2.87 7.56 18.14
CA ARG A 206 -2.97 7.37 19.60
C ARG A 206 -1.81 7.98 20.38
N GLU A 207 -0.58 7.80 19.91
CA GLU A 207 0.61 8.22 20.64
C GLU A 207 0.96 9.67 20.34
N LEU A 208 0.75 10.14 19.10
CA LEU A 208 1.06 11.51 18.68
C LEU A 208 -0.16 12.44 18.73
N GLY A 209 -1.37 11.90 18.90
CA GLY A 209 -2.61 12.67 18.92
C GLY A 209 -2.93 13.36 17.59
N CYS A 210 -2.39 12.85 16.49
CA CYS A 210 -2.68 13.34 15.15
C CYS A 210 -4.08 12.93 14.72
N THR A 211 -4.85 13.84 14.15
CA THR A 211 -6.13 13.49 13.50
C THR A 211 -5.82 12.77 12.20
N VAL A 212 -6.40 11.61 11.99
CA VAL A 212 -6.18 10.78 10.81
C VAL A 212 -7.46 10.68 10.01
N VAL A 213 -7.40 10.97 8.72
CA VAL A 213 -8.51 10.78 7.77
C VAL A 213 -8.04 9.87 6.65
N VAL A 214 -8.71 8.74 6.48
CA VAL A 214 -8.40 7.76 5.43
C VAL A 214 -9.56 7.69 4.45
N ALA A 215 -9.32 8.11 3.21
CA ALA A 215 -10.25 7.84 2.11
C ALA A 215 -10.02 6.41 1.60
N THR A 216 -11.08 5.63 1.50
CA THR A 216 -11.00 4.25 1.03
C THR A 216 -12.32 3.75 0.46
N HIS A 217 -12.25 2.81 -0.49
CA HIS A 217 -13.38 2.02 -0.95
C HIS A 217 -13.45 0.65 -0.25
N GLN A 218 -12.41 0.27 0.54
CA GLN A 218 -12.30 -0.98 1.27
C GLN A 218 -12.11 -0.75 2.78
N PRO A 219 -13.14 -0.32 3.52
CA PRO A 219 -13.01 0.11 4.91
C PRO A 219 -12.74 -1.04 5.91
N ARG A 220 -13.01 -2.30 5.54
CA ARG A 220 -12.98 -3.44 6.45
C ARG A 220 -11.72 -3.57 7.33
N PRO A 221 -10.49 -3.50 6.76
CA PRO A 221 -9.28 -3.65 7.57
C PRO A 221 -9.07 -2.51 8.58
N MET A 222 -9.76 -1.39 8.38
CA MET A 222 -9.58 -0.15 9.14
C MET A 222 -10.66 0.05 10.22
N LEU A 223 -11.76 -0.73 10.19
CA LEU A 223 -12.91 -0.53 11.07
C LEU A 223 -12.55 -0.67 12.56
N GLU A 224 -11.61 -1.53 12.91
CA GLU A 224 -11.16 -1.72 14.30
C GLU A 224 -10.42 -0.50 14.87
N TYR A 225 -9.88 0.38 14.01
CA TYR A 225 -9.14 1.59 14.38
C TYR A 225 -9.99 2.84 14.32
N ALA A 226 -11.08 2.82 13.56
CA ALA A 226 -11.91 3.99 13.27
C ALA A 226 -12.72 4.45 14.49
N THR A 227 -12.72 5.75 14.73
CA THR A 227 -13.58 6.40 15.73
C THR A 227 -14.84 6.97 15.14
N CYS A 228 -14.83 7.32 13.85
CA CYS A 228 -15.99 7.77 13.07
C CYS A 228 -15.80 7.41 11.59
N ALA A 229 -16.89 7.36 10.87
CA ALA A 229 -16.89 7.12 9.43
C ALA A 229 -17.91 8.02 8.72
N TYR A 230 -17.56 8.40 7.51
CA TYR A 230 -18.35 9.24 6.63
C TYR A 230 -18.45 8.57 5.27
N ARG A 231 -19.64 8.66 4.66
CA ARG A 231 -19.87 8.15 3.31
C ARG A 231 -20.05 9.30 2.36
N ILE A 232 -19.32 9.29 1.26
CA ILE A 232 -19.49 10.23 0.16
C ILE A 232 -20.21 9.55 -1.00
N GLU A 233 -21.38 10.08 -1.34
CA GLU A 233 -22.24 9.62 -2.43
C GLU A 233 -22.89 10.85 -3.08
N ASP A 234 -22.95 10.87 -4.41
CA ASP A 234 -23.58 11.95 -5.18
C ASP A 234 -23.08 13.35 -4.78
N GLY A 235 -21.77 13.49 -4.60
CA GLY A 235 -21.13 14.75 -4.22
C GLY A 235 -21.40 15.23 -2.80
N ARG A 236 -22.06 14.45 -1.95
CA ARG A 236 -22.42 14.79 -0.57
C ARG A 236 -21.80 13.82 0.44
N VAL A 237 -21.48 14.33 1.63
CA VAL A 237 -20.96 13.52 2.74
C VAL A 237 -22.04 13.33 3.81
N ARG A 238 -22.14 12.11 4.31
CA ARG A 238 -23.02 11.75 5.44
C ARG A 238 -22.25 10.94 6.47
N GLU A 239 -22.46 11.22 7.73
CA GLU A 239 -21.92 10.41 8.81
C GLU A 239 -22.57 9.02 8.85
N VAL A 240 -21.76 7.99 9.05
CA VAL A 240 -22.22 6.59 9.15
C VAL A 240 -22.47 6.25 10.61
N ALA A 241 -23.74 6.21 11.00
CA ALA A 241 -24.15 5.92 12.37
C ALA A 241 -23.81 4.48 12.81
N ASP A 242 -23.92 3.50 11.91
CA ASP A 242 -23.57 2.09 12.16
C ASP A 242 -22.32 1.71 11.35
N MET A 243 -21.15 1.83 11.98
CA MET A 243 -19.87 1.42 11.34
C MET A 243 -19.81 -0.08 11.05
N ALA A 244 -20.57 -0.92 11.78
CA ALA A 244 -20.63 -2.36 11.50
C ALA A 244 -21.27 -2.64 10.13
N SER A 245 -22.12 -1.74 9.63
CA SER A 245 -22.68 -1.84 8.28
C SER A 245 -21.62 -1.80 7.18
N LEU A 246 -20.52 -1.07 7.37
CA LEU A 246 -19.41 -0.99 6.44
C LEU A 246 -18.60 -2.30 6.35
N GLY A 247 -18.71 -3.15 7.36
CA GLY A 247 -18.10 -4.48 7.39
C GLY A 247 -18.91 -5.56 6.69
N ARG A 248 -20.20 -5.33 6.44
CA ARG A 248 -21.06 -6.30 5.75
C ARG A 248 -20.72 -6.31 4.27
N ARG A 249 -20.47 -7.49 3.71
CA ARG A 249 -20.47 -7.63 2.25
C ARG A 249 -21.89 -7.34 1.77
N GLU A 250 -22.08 -6.33 0.95
CA GLU A 250 -23.11 -6.41 -0.06
C GLU A 250 -22.70 -7.59 -0.94
N SER A 251 -23.36 -8.73 -0.76
CA SER A 251 -23.13 -9.94 -1.55
C SER A 251 -23.71 -9.67 -2.94
N LEU A 252 -22.89 -9.07 -3.81
CA LEU A 252 -23.17 -9.06 -5.26
C LEU A 252 -22.99 -10.44 -5.87
N PHE A 253 -22.52 -11.42 -5.08
CA PHE A 253 -22.42 -12.82 -5.48
C PHE A 253 -23.07 -13.67 -4.39
N SER A 254 -24.14 -14.38 -4.75
CA SER A 254 -24.75 -15.41 -3.93
C SER A 254 -23.70 -16.46 -3.58
N ASP A 255 -23.77 -17.02 -2.37
CA ASP A 255 -22.86 -18.06 -1.83
C ASP A 255 -22.75 -19.33 -2.72
N ASP A 256 -23.58 -19.44 -3.75
CA ASP A 256 -23.61 -20.55 -4.68
C ASP A 256 -22.47 -20.56 -5.74
N MET A 257 -21.65 -19.50 -5.81
CA MET A 257 -20.52 -19.42 -6.76
C MET A 257 -19.16 -19.83 -6.16
N LEU A 258 -19.08 -20.34 -4.94
CA LEU A 258 -17.83 -20.70 -4.26
C LEU A 258 -17.34 -22.15 -4.54
N GLY A 259 -17.59 -22.65 -5.76
CA GLY A 259 -16.93 -23.85 -6.29
C GLY A 259 -15.52 -23.61 -6.86
N TRP A 260 -14.81 -22.57 -6.43
CA TRP A 260 -13.52 -22.18 -7.01
C TRP A 260 -12.35 -22.79 -6.27
N GLY A 261 -11.55 -23.58 -6.97
CA GLY A 261 -10.25 -24.06 -6.46
C GLY A 261 -9.27 -22.91 -6.24
N ALA A 262 -9.04 -22.52 -5.00
CA ALA A 262 -8.07 -21.50 -4.66
C ALA A 262 -6.66 -22.09 -4.59
N VAL A 263 -5.72 -21.54 -5.35
CA VAL A 263 -4.29 -21.83 -5.24
C VAL A 263 -3.68 -20.84 -4.24
N ARG A 264 -3.15 -21.36 -3.13
CA ARG A 264 -2.44 -20.54 -2.13
C ARG A 264 -0.96 -20.57 -2.40
N CYS A 265 -0.33 -19.39 -2.47
CA CYS A 265 1.11 -19.25 -2.46
C CYS A 265 1.56 -19.11 -0.99
N ALA A 266 2.24 -20.13 -0.46
CA ALA A 266 2.89 -20.04 0.84
C ALA A 266 4.36 -19.63 0.62
N LYS A 267 5.05 -19.16 1.67
CA LYS A 267 6.48 -18.76 1.62
C LYS A 267 7.41 -19.81 0.97
N ASN A 268 6.95 -21.04 0.82
CA ASN A 268 7.71 -22.19 0.29
C ASN A 268 7.02 -22.94 -0.89
N GLY A 269 6.06 -22.33 -1.60
CA GLY A 269 5.47 -23.00 -2.76
C GLY A 269 3.98 -22.71 -2.99
N VAL A 270 3.49 -23.14 -4.12
CA VAL A 270 2.08 -23.08 -4.53
C VAL A 270 1.42 -24.41 -4.22
N PHE A 271 0.30 -24.42 -3.50
CA PHE A 271 -0.47 -25.63 -3.20
C PHE A 271 -1.85 -25.59 -3.87
N SER A 272 -2.20 -26.67 -4.57
CA SER A 272 -3.60 -26.94 -4.95
C SER A 272 -4.19 -27.91 -3.95
N ARG A 273 -5.38 -27.62 -3.41
CA ARG A 273 -6.09 -28.55 -2.54
C ARG A 273 -6.77 -29.60 -3.41
N ARG A 274 -6.24 -30.83 -3.41
CA ARG A 274 -7.03 -32.02 -3.63
C ARG A 274 -7.42 -32.55 -2.26
N GLU A 275 -8.69 -32.79 -2.03
CA GLU A 275 -9.12 -33.66 -0.95
C GLU A 275 -8.68 -35.05 -1.32
N ASP A 276 -7.63 -35.53 -0.70
CA ASP A 276 -7.35 -36.94 -0.40
C ASP A 276 -5.96 -37.07 0.21
N ASN A 277 -5.90 -37.62 1.41
CA ASN A 277 -4.82 -38.27 2.15
C ASN A 277 -3.37 -37.83 1.86
N LEU A 278 -2.78 -37.05 2.78
CA LEU A 278 -1.33 -36.81 2.81
C LEU A 278 -0.72 -37.23 4.13
N GLY A 279 0.05 -38.32 4.04
CA GLY A 279 1.05 -38.68 5.01
C GLY A 279 2.20 -37.67 5.00
N SER A 280 2.77 -37.42 6.18
CA SER A 280 3.88 -36.53 6.44
C SER A 280 5.14 -36.91 5.61
N LEU A 281 5.67 -35.98 4.82
CA LEU A 281 6.99 -36.08 4.19
C LEU A 281 7.85 -34.88 4.62
N GLU A 282 8.95 -35.17 5.29
CA GLU A 282 10.00 -34.23 5.65
C GLU A 282 10.79 -33.75 4.41
N PRO A 283 11.33 -32.50 4.43
CA PRO A 283 12.12 -31.97 3.32
C PRO A 283 13.53 -32.58 3.29
N PRO A 284 14.13 -32.80 2.10
CA PRO A 284 15.51 -33.25 1.99
C PRO A 284 16.49 -32.10 2.30
N GLY A 285 17.58 -32.47 3.00
CA GLY A 285 18.60 -31.59 3.53
C GLY A 285 19.39 -30.81 2.45
N ASP A 286 19.96 -29.71 2.87
CA ASP A 286 20.88 -28.84 2.14
C ASP A 286 22.08 -29.59 1.56
N VAL A 287 22.30 -29.44 0.27
CA VAL A 287 23.57 -29.77 -0.36
C VAL A 287 24.28 -28.47 -0.73
N SER A 288 25.20 -28.04 0.15
CA SER A 288 26.19 -27.01 -0.13
C SER A 288 27.37 -27.64 -0.83
N SER A 289 27.75 -27.16 -1.97
CA SER A 289 29.12 -26.91 -2.45
C SER A 289 29.26 -27.07 -3.97
N ALA A 290 29.52 -25.99 -4.68
CA ALA A 290 30.37 -25.99 -5.86
C ALA A 290 30.93 -24.59 -6.17
N LYS A 291 32.21 -24.59 -6.41
CA LYS A 291 33.20 -23.54 -6.52
C LYS A 291 32.91 -22.39 -7.50
N LYS A 292 33.51 -21.23 -7.13
CA LYS A 292 33.72 -20.04 -7.96
C LYS A 292 34.47 -20.34 -9.25
N SER A 293 34.02 -19.77 -10.35
CA SER A 293 34.88 -19.20 -11.40
C SER A 293 34.16 -18.08 -12.12
N SER A 294 34.92 -17.02 -12.34
CA SER A 294 34.58 -15.68 -12.87
C SER A 294 34.26 -15.70 -14.37
N GLU A 295 33.33 -14.90 -14.79
CA GLU A 295 33.46 -13.81 -15.76
C GLU A 295 32.09 -13.29 -16.19
N LEU A 296 32.03 -11.95 -16.34
CA LEU A 296 30.83 -11.18 -16.73
C LEU A 296 30.44 -11.50 -18.18
N ASP A 297 29.14 -11.72 -18.39
CA ASP A 297 28.48 -11.21 -19.60
C ASP A 297 27.03 -10.82 -19.32
N LYS A 298 26.64 -9.64 -19.80
CA LYS A 298 25.35 -9.02 -19.60
C LYS A 298 24.37 -9.52 -20.67
N SER A 299 23.65 -10.56 -20.35
CA SER A 299 22.38 -10.89 -21.00
C SER A 299 21.56 -11.74 -20.04
N SER A 300 20.33 -11.31 -19.78
CA SER A 300 19.35 -12.03 -18.96
C SER A 300 19.05 -13.38 -19.62
N GLU A 301 19.69 -14.44 -19.14
CA GLU A 301 19.39 -15.82 -19.56
C GLU A 301 18.31 -16.43 -18.67
N PHE A 302 17.24 -16.84 -19.31
CA PHE A 302 16.16 -17.65 -18.78
C PHE A 302 16.67 -19.05 -18.45
N VAL A 303 16.67 -19.49 -17.20
CA VAL A 303 17.01 -20.87 -16.82
C VAL A 303 15.80 -21.51 -16.16
N ALA A 304 15.08 -22.33 -16.91
CA ALA A 304 14.06 -23.21 -16.39
C ALA A 304 14.61 -24.64 -16.28
N GLN A 305 14.45 -25.26 -15.12
CA GLN A 305 14.90 -26.61 -14.86
C GLN A 305 13.72 -27.53 -14.53
N THR A 306 13.45 -28.50 -15.38
CA THR A 306 12.47 -29.57 -15.14
C THR A 306 13.22 -30.83 -14.69
N SER A 307 12.82 -31.42 -13.56
CA SER A 307 13.31 -32.72 -13.12
C SER A 307 12.47 -33.83 -13.74
N LEU A 308 13.05 -34.62 -14.61
CA LEU A 308 12.52 -35.93 -15.01
C LEU A 308 13.10 -36.98 -14.07
N GLU A 309 12.28 -37.74 -13.42
CA GLU A 309 12.71 -38.97 -12.73
C GLU A 309 13.12 -40.03 -13.76
N ASN A 310 14.32 -40.55 -13.54
CA ASN A 310 15.02 -41.73 -14.07
C ASN A 310 16.11 -41.51 -15.15
N GLY A 311 17.34 -41.76 -14.71
CA GLY A 311 18.44 -42.25 -15.56
C GLY A 311 19.36 -41.18 -16.13
N SER A 312 20.62 -41.29 -15.69
CA SER A 312 21.82 -40.64 -16.24
C SER A 312 21.69 -40.24 -17.71
N GLU A 313 21.78 -38.94 -17.99
CA GLU A 313 22.49 -38.39 -19.14
C GLU A 313 22.42 -36.86 -19.22
N ALA A 314 23.40 -36.29 -19.90
CA ALA A 314 23.76 -34.90 -19.99
C ALA A 314 22.63 -33.92 -20.30
N PHE A 315 22.69 -32.74 -19.66
CA PHE A 315 21.78 -31.62 -19.87
C PHE A 315 21.81 -31.08 -21.32
N PRO A 316 20.71 -31.02 -22.05
CA PRO A 316 20.65 -30.23 -23.26
C PRO A 316 20.44 -28.76 -22.90
N ARG A 317 21.27 -27.88 -23.43
CA ARG A 317 21.02 -26.44 -23.51
C ARG A 317 19.82 -26.25 -24.43
N THR A 318 18.66 -25.90 -23.90
CA THR A 318 17.49 -25.54 -24.70
C THR A 318 17.10 -24.09 -24.42
N ASP A 319 17.03 -23.35 -25.52
CA ASP A 319 16.39 -22.08 -25.70
C ASP A 319 15.03 -22.02 -24.95
N GLY A 320 14.76 -20.89 -24.24
CA GLY A 320 13.67 -20.71 -23.27
C GLY A 320 12.23 -20.83 -23.78
N SER A 321 12.01 -21.47 -24.94
CA SER A 321 10.71 -21.48 -25.62
C SER A 321 9.90 -22.77 -25.53
N ARG A 322 10.27 -23.76 -24.69
CA ARG A 322 9.52 -25.04 -24.63
C ARG A 322 9.46 -25.68 -23.25
N ILE A 323 8.55 -25.17 -22.38
CA ILE A 323 8.10 -25.91 -21.19
C ILE A 323 6.55 -25.95 -21.13
N LEU A 324 5.90 -25.96 -22.27
CA LEU A 324 4.47 -26.22 -22.38
C LEU A 324 4.28 -27.61 -22.97
N GLN A 325 4.18 -28.64 -22.15
CA GLN A 325 3.65 -29.93 -22.59
C GLN A 325 2.11 -29.85 -22.61
N LYS A 326 1.53 -29.84 -23.80
CA LYS A 326 0.11 -29.98 -24.02
C LYS A 326 -0.25 -31.43 -23.68
N MET A 327 -0.71 -31.69 -22.47
CA MET A 327 -1.24 -33.00 -22.09
C MET A 327 -2.70 -33.11 -22.52
N HIS A 328 -3.02 -34.19 -23.23
CA HIS A 328 -4.40 -34.56 -23.62
C HIS A 328 -5.15 -35.04 -22.38
N GLY A 329 -6.19 -34.31 -21.98
CA GLY A 329 -7.09 -34.70 -20.90
C GLY A 329 -7.45 -33.53 -19.99
N GLY A 330 -8.26 -32.56 -20.45
CA GLY A 330 -8.95 -31.61 -19.57
C GLY A 330 -8.14 -30.46 -18.99
N SER A 331 -6.81 -30.42 -19.11
CA SER A 331 -5.98 -29.30 -18.65
C SER A 331 -5.56 -28.41 -19.80
N ALA A 332 -5.75 -27.09 -19.69
CA ALA A 332 -5.28 -26.12 -20.67
C ALA A 332 -3.77 -25.92 -20.60
N THR A 333 -3.21 -25.90 -19.40
CA THR A 333 -1.79 -25.67 -19.15
C THR A 333 -1.39 -26.31 -17.82
N THR A 334 -0.18 -26.91 -17.79
CA THR A 334 0.38 -27.51 -16.57
C THR A 334 1.83 -27.10 -16.39
N LEU A 335 2.21 -26.69 -15.20
CA LEU A 335 3.61 -26.58 -14.75
C LEU A 335 3.87 -27.74 -13.79
N ALA A 336 4.94 -28.51 -14.01
CA ALA A 336 5.31 -29.61 -13.16
C ALA A 336 6.79 -29.49 -12.73
N GLY A 337 7.04 -29.54 -11.44
CA GLY A 337 8.38 -29.48 -10.85
C GLY A 337 9.20 -28.25 -11.28
N SER A 338 8.54 -27.15 -11.62
CA SER A 338 9.17 -25.98 -12.27
C SER A 338 9.91 -25.09 -11.27
N TRP A 339 11.14 -24.69 -11.65
CA TRP A 339 11.96 -23.76 -10.90
C TRP A 339 12.29 -22.56 -11.78
N PHE A 340 12.23 -21.33 -11.21
CA PHE A 340 12.54 -20.12 -11.97
C PHE A 340 13.32 -19.08 -11.11
N ARG A 341 14.29 -18.41 -11.73
CA ARG A 341 14.99 -17.23 -11.21
C ARG A 341 15.36 -16.31 -12.35
N TYR A 342 15.40 -15.00 -12.09
CA TYR A 342 15.75 -13.99 -13.10
C TYR A 342 17.25 -13.93 -13.39
N ASP A 343 18.10 -14.23 -12.40
CA ASP A 343 19.55 -14.17 -12.50
C ASP A 343 20.18 -15.41 -11.86
N ARG A 344 21.31 -15.86 -12.40
CA ARG A 344 22.07 -17.01 -11.85
C ARG A 344 22.60 -16.77 -10.45
N ALA A 345 22.91 -15.50 -10.10
CA ALA A 345 23.35 -15.09 -8.76
C ALA A 345 22.21 -14.84 -7.79
N GLY A 346 21.00 -14.64 -8.31
CA GLY A 346 19.79 -14.36 -7.53
C GLY A 346 19.15 -15.61 -6.91
N GLY A 347 18.32 -15.40 -5.90
CA GLY A 347 17.53 -16.46 -5.29
C GLY A 347 16.45 -17.00 -6.24
N TRP A 348 16.04 -18.25 -6.04
CA TRP A 348 14.92 -18.86 -6.76
C TRP A 348 13.61 -18.14 -6.41
N VAL A 349 12.92 -17.62 -7.42
CA VAL A 349 11.60 -16.95 -7.30
C VAL A 349 10.48 -17.98 -7.27
N LEU A 350 10.52 -18.98 -8.18
CA LEU A 350 9.64 -20.14 -8.14
C LEU A 350 10.46 -21.37 -7.77
N ARG A 351 9.92 -22.19 -6.87
CA ARG A 351 10.62 -23.38 -6.37
C ARG A 351 9.68 -24.58 -6.42
N ARG A 352 10.01 -25.57 -7.27
CA ARG A 352 9.28 -26.82 -7.44
C ARG A 352 7.78 -26.58 -7.57
N LEU A 353 7.40 -25.77 -8.57
CA LEU A 353 6.03 -25.39 -8.80
C LEU A 353 5.30 -26.48 -9.58
N ASP A 354 4.27 -27.05 -8.96
CA ASP A 354 3.33 -27.98 -9.59
C ASP A 354 1.95 -27.34 -9.63
N VAL A 355 1.43 -27.03 -10.81
CA VAL A 355 0.12 -26.44 -10.99
C VAL A 355 -0.48 -26.82 -12.35
N ALA A 356 -1.78 -27.12 -12.34
CA ALA A 356 -2.55 -27.41 -13.56
C ALA A 356 -3.74 -26.46 -13.65
N PHE A 357 -3.96 -25.90 -14.82
CA PHE A 357 -5.09 -25.03 -15.14
C PHE A 357 -6.05 -25.76 -16.07
N SER A 358 -7.32 -25.84 -15.68
CA SER A 358 -8.37 -26.51 -16.47
C SER A 358 -8.83 -25.61 -17.63
N ALA A 359 -9.09 -26.21 -18.78
CA ALA A 359 -9.66 -25.50 -19.92
C ALA A 359 -11.06 -24.98 -19.59
N GLY A 360 -11.37 -23.75 -19.97
CA GLY A 360 -12.68 -23.14 -19.78
C GLY A 360 -13.01 -22.71 -18.36
N ALA A 361 -12.07 -22.86 -17.41
CA ALA A 361 -12.22 -22.40 -16.02
C ALA A 361 -11.52 -21.05 -15.79
N VAL A 362 -12.00 -20.29 -14.80
CA VAL A 362 -11.31 -19.10 -14.29
C VAL A 362 -10.54 -19.49 -13.06
N HIS A 363 -9.25 -19.21 -13.03
CA HIS A 363 -8.35 -19.52 -11.92
C HIS A 363 -7.84 -18.25 -11.26
N ALA A 364 -7.90 -18.17 -9.93
CA ALA A 364 -7.34 -17.08 -9.17
C ALA A 364 -6.03 -17.49 -8.50
N ILE A 365 -4.95 -16.74 -8.74
CA ILE A 365 -3.66 -16.91 -8.08
C ILE A 365 -3.57 -15.90 -6.97
N VAL A 366 -3.55 -16.37 -5.72
CA VAL A 366 -3.51 -15.53 -4.52
C VAL A 366 -2.22 -15.73 -3.74
N GLY A 367 -1.71 -14.66 -3.13
CA GLY A 367 -0.48 -14.70 -2.33
C GLY A 367 0.04 -13.29 -2.03
N GLY A 368 0.95 -13.16 -1.08
CA GLY A 368 1.60 -11.89 -0.71
C GLY A 368 2.40 -11.27 -1.86
N ASN A 369 2.76 -9.99 -1.73
CA ASN A 369 3.64 -9.33 -2.70
C ASN A 369 5.03 -9.99 -2.68
N GLY A 370 5.65 -10.09 -3.86
CA GLY A 370 6.95 -10.75 -4.00
C GLY A 370 6.94 -12.29 -3.96
N CYS A 371 5.78 -12.96 -3.82
CA CYS A 371 5.70 -14.43 -3.78
C CYS A 371 5.79 -15.11 -5.16
N GLY A 372 6.00 -14.35 -6.24
CA GLY A 372 6.19 -14.91 -7.59
C GLY A 372 4.94 -15.04 -8.46
N LYS A 373 3.80 -14.42 -8.11
CA LYS A 373 2.55 -14.48 -8.91
C LYS A 373 2.75 -14.02 -10.35
N SER A 374 3.29 -12.81 -10.51
CA SER A 374 3.57 -12.23 -11.84
C SER A 374 4.60 -13.04 -12.61
N THR A 375 5.65 -13.52 -11.91
CA THR A 375 6.66 -14.42 -12.49
C THR A 375 6.02 -15.71 -13.00
N MET A 376 5.11 -16.32 -12.23
CA MET A 376 4.41 -17.52 -12.65
C MET A 376 3.55 -17.27 -13.88
N LEU A 377 2.83 -16.15 -13.92
CA LEU A 377 2.01 -15.75 -15.11
C LEU A 377 2.92 -15.51 -16.33
N SER A 378 4.05 -14.85 -16.16
CA SER A 378 5.02 -14.62 -17.26
C SER A 378 5.66 -15.92 -17.77
N VAL A 379 5.81 -16.94 -16.92
CA VAL A 379 6.30 -18.27 -17.33
C VAL A 379 5.21 -19.05 -18.07
N LEU A 380 3.95 -18.78 -17.81
CA LEU A 380 2.79 -19.41 -18.47
C LEU A 380 2.43 -18.78 -19.82
N ALA A 381 2.75 -17.48 -20.02
CA ALA A 381 2.50 -16.73 -21.26
C ALA A 381 3.51 -17.07 -22.36
#